data_79ce4e09e0d3d513569f84b28135afac
#
_entry.id   79ce4e09e0d3d513569f84b28135afac
#
_cell.length_a   1.000
_cell.length_b   1.000
_cell.length_c   1.000
_cell.angle_alpha   90.00
_cell.angle_beta   90.00
_cell.angle_gamma   90.00
#
_symmetry.space_group_name_H-M   'P 1'
#
loop_
_entity.id
_entity.type
_entity.pdbx_description
1 polymer ?
#
loop_
_entity_poly.entity_id
_entity_poly.type
_entity_poly.pdbx_seq_one_letter_code
_entity_poly.pdbx_strand_id
1 'polypeptide(L)'
;MRYFLTLLIISSSLSIGLPDMALSNDDTPVAINPAATEAPAASDSSTMGKAASPQDDLHLGVASCAGSNCHGAARPYQNSSVVQNEYTIWNREDPHAKAYAILLNDRSKRIARNLGLPKPPEASKICLDCHADNVPVSLRGKRFDINDGVGCEACHGGGNRYLGPHVSGEVTHQQNLDFGLYPTEKPLERAQLCMKCHVGDQDRFAIHKIMGAGHPRISFELDTFTEVHKHYVIDADYQKRKVVSSHANTWAIGQIEAARRFIDLYNNGKHSHRGLMPELSFYDCEACHHQTDVPSDPMRETRPITPGDSAPAKLLWEPRALSSSIGPGVVRFNDSGFVMTAILGDLLDHEHGEQIRSAIIAMHKASQSDPQSLHQALKNIDHLLESLQRELTQHTYTVADCRELLSDIISRSRQNDFYSYAAAEQAVMAVEAIRATLKQQGDSSVTDHSMDALRKATQNPDAFHPSLFRSAIGTLGSP
;
A
#
# COMPACT_ATOMS: atom_id res chain seq x y z
N MET A 1 0.81 18.44 11.29
CA MET A 1 2.22 18.74 10.97
C MET A 1 2.40 18.48 9.48
N ARG A 2 2.37 19.57 8.69
CA ARG A 2 2.46 19.52 7.23
C ARG A 2 3.90 19.80 6.85
N TYR A 3 4.64 18.83 6.35
CA TYR A 3 5.88 19.00 5.55
C TYR A 3 6.41 17.61 5.22
N PHE A 4 6.14 17.12 4.02
CA PHE A 4 7.03 16.23 3.27
C PHE A 4 6.39 15.96 1.91
N LEU A 5 6.68 16.80 0.99
CA LEU A 5 6.95 16.55 -0.44
C LEU A 5 7.11 17.91 -1.13
N THR A 6 8.33 18.45 -1.08
CA THR A 6 8.67 19.59 -1.92
C THR A 6 9.21 19.02 -3.23
N LEU A 7 8.33 18.76 -4.19
CA LEU A 7 8.71 18.65 -5.58
C LEU A 7 8.79 20.08 -6.15
N LEU A 8 9.98 20.50 -6.56
CA LEU A 8 10.19 21.73 -7.31
C LEU A 8 9.42 21.66 -8.63
N ILE A 9 8.34 22.41 -8.76
CA ILE A 9 7.71 22.72 -10.04
C ILE A 9 8.13 24.15 -10.40
N ILE A 10 8.95 24.24 -11.44
CA ILE A 10 9.26 25.52 -12.10
C ILE A 10 8.00 25.91 -12.90
N SER A 11 7.31 26.93 -12.43
CA SER A 11 6.17 27.53 -13.12
C SER A 11 6.67 28.61 -14.10
N SER A 12 6.52 28.37 -15.38
CA SER A 12 6.54 29.43 -16.39
C SER A 12 5.10 29.92 -16.62
N SER A 13 4.81 31.12 -16.16
CA SER A 13 3.55 31.83 -16.38
C SER A 13 3.47 32.35 -17.82
N LEU A 14 2.47 31.88 -18.55
CA LEU A 14 2.06 32.48 -19.83
C LEU A 14 0.65 33.03 -19.67
N SER A 15 0.53 34.35 -19.67
CA SER A 15 -0.74 35.08 -19.60
C SER A 15 -1.40 35.09 -20.99
N ILE A 16 -2.59 34.50 -21.11
CA ILE A 16 -3.44 34.66 -22.30
C ILE A 16 -4.75 35.28 -21.84
N GLY A 17 -5.07 36.44 -22.40
CA GLY A 17 -6.26 37.22 -22.08
C GLY A 17 -7.55 36.55 -22.58
N LEU A 18 -8.61 36.68 -21.81
CA LEU A 18 -9.98 36.28 -22.15
C LEU A 18 -10.76 37.50 -22.62
N PRO A 19 -11.62 37.37 -23.63
CA PRO A 19 -12.55 38.43 -24.00
C PRO A 19 -13.83 38.34 -23.15
N ASP A 20 -14.34 39.52 -22.79
CA ASP A 20 -15.63 39.74 -22.14
C ASP A 20 -16.80 39.18 -22.96
N MET A 21 -17.67 38.40 -22.35
CA MET A 21 -19.02 38.13 -22.87
C MET A 21 -20.07 38.56 -21.84
N ALA A 22 -20.94 39.44 -22.29
CA ALA A 22 -22.04 40.09 -21.58
C ALA A 22 -23.12 39.07 -21.16
N LEU A 23 -23.62 39.27 -19.93
CA LEU A 23 -24.78 38.58 -19.35
C LEU A 23 -26.07 39.20 -19.95
N SER A 24 -26.93 38.38 -20.54
CA SER A 24 -28.34 38.72 -20.75
C SER A 24 -29.21 37.98 -19.72
N ASN A 25 -29.90 38.72 -18.91
CA ASN A 25 -30.97 38.24 -18.03
C ASN A 25 -32.21 37.94 -18.85
N ASP A 26 -32.74 36.72 -18.71
CA ASP A 26 -34.12 36.43 -19.11
C ASP A 26 -34.78 35.60 -17.99
N ASP A 27 -35.57 36.28 -17.17
CA ASP A 27 -36.40 35.71 -16.12
C ASP A 27 -37.75 35.30 -16.71
N THR A 28 -37.99 33.99 -16.85
CA THR A 28 -39.35 33.46 -16.97
C THR A 28 -39.54 32.24 -16.07
N PRO A 29 -40.54 32.20 -15.21
CA PRO A 29 -40.77 31.08 -14.32
C PRO A 29 -41.46 29.91 -15.04
N VAL A 30 -40.82 28.75 -15.06
CA VAL A 30 -41.44 27.48 -15.54
C VAL A 30 -42.21 26.84 -14.41
N ALA A 31 -43.51 26.66 -14.61
CA ALA A 31 -44.43 25.99 -13.71
C ALA A 31 -44.07 24.49 -13.58
N ILE A 32 -43.92 24.01 -12.34
CA ILE A 32 -43.70 22.60 -12.03
C ILE A 32 -45.07 21.90 -11.89
N ASN A 33 -45.31 20.94 -12.75
CA ASN A 33 -46.47 20.05 -12.68
C ASN A 33 -46.10 18.79 -11.86
N PRO A 34 -46.78 18.42 -10.76
CA PRO A 34 -46.46 17.22 -10.02
C PRO A 34 -47.17 16.02 -10.65
N ALA A 35 -46.39 15.23 -11.42
CA ALA A 35 -46.82 13.90 -11.81
C ALA A 35 -46.39 12.88 -10.76
N ALA A 36 -47.34 12.30 -10.08
CA ALA A 36 -47.16 11.15 -9.19
C ALA A 36 -46.63 9.96 -9.98
N THR A 37 -45.46 9.46 -9.59
CA THR A 37 -44.99 8.15 -10.05
C THR A 37 -45.19 7.11 -8.98
N GLU A 38 -45.99 6.11 -9.29
CA GLU A 38 -46.23 4.93 -8.48
C GLU A 38 -44.92 4.21 -8.14
N ALA A 39 -44.81 3.78 -6.89
CA ALA A 39 -43.75 2.91 -6.42
C ALA A 39 -43.92 1.49 -6.99
N PRO A 40 -42.88 0.82 -7.47
CA PRO A 40 -43.00 -0.59 -7.84
C PRO A 40 -43.14 -1.44 -6.58
N ALA A 41 -44.08 -2.39 -6.66
CA ALA A 41 -44.44 -3.34 -5.63
C ALA A 41 -43.23 -4.15 -5.13
N ALA A 42 -43.24 -4.41 -3.83
CA ALA A 42 -42.27 -5.27 -3.16
C ALA A 42 -42.31 -6.69 -3.77
N SER A 43 -41.24 -7.15 -4.33
CA SER A 43 -41.03 -8.52 -4.76
C SER A 43 -40.54 -9.38 -3.59
N ASP A 44 -41.15 -10.50 -3.47
CA ASP A 44 -41.04 -11.57 -2.50
C ASP A 44 -39.60 -11.95 -2.11
N SER A 45 -39.33 -11.97 -0.80
CA SER A 45 -38.02 -12.31 -0.21
C SER A 45 -37.97 -13.80 0.09
N SER A 46 -37.42 -14.60 -0.82
CA SER A 46 -36.93 -15.95 -0.47
C SER A 46 -35.93 -16.50 -1.49
N THR A 47 -34.72 -16.03 -1.45
CA THR A 47 -33.53 -16.83 -1.81
C THR A 47 -32.34 -16.20 -1.09
N MET A 48 -31.88 -16.80 0.00
CA MET A 48 -30.57 -16.49 0.58
C MET A 48 -29.48 -16.89 -0.43
N GLY A 49 -29.19 -16.00 -1.36
CA GLY A 49 -28.10 -16.12 -2.30
C GLY A 49 -26.78 -15.85 -1.57
N LYS A 50 -25.78 -16.67 -1.89
CA LYS A 50 -24.38 -16.51 -1.58
C LYS A 50 -24.00 -15.03 -1.63
N ALA A 51 -23.42 -14.47 -0.54
CA ALA A 51 -23.01 -13.08 -0.50
C ALA A 51 -22.18 -12.75 -1.74
N ALA A 52 -22.67 -11.83 -2.57
CA ALA A 52 -22.00 -11.42 -3.78
C ALA A 52 -20.67 -10.74 -3.41
N SER A 53 -19.60 -11.03 -4.14
CA SER A 53 -18.33 -10.29 -4.00
C SER A 53 -18.58 -8.80 -4.30
N PRO A 54 -17.96 -7.85 -3.61
CA PRO A 54 -18.06 -6.41 -3.92
C PRO A 54 -17.73 -6.07 -5.39
N GLN A 55 -17.03 -6.95 -6.07
CA GLN A 55 -16.67 -6.82 -7.49
C GLN A 55 -17.80 -7.22 -8.47
N ASP A 56 -18.90 -7.77 -7.98
CA ASP A 56 -20.04 -8.21 -8.81
C ASP A 56 -21.15 -7.15 -8.89
N ASP A 57 -21.01 -6.04 -8.16
CA ASP A 57 -21.98 -4.96 -8.14
C ASP A 57 -21.68 -3.88 -9.20
N LEU A 58 -22.74 -3.19 -9.66
CA LEU A 58 -22.62 -2.12 -10.66
C LEU A 58 -21.92 -0.91 -10.03
N HIS A 59 -20.82 -0.45 -10.63
CA HIS A 59 -20.12 0.78 -10.27
C HIS A 59 -20.79 1.99 -10.90
N LEU A 60 -21.36 2.85 -10.09
CA LEU A 60 -22.17 4.00 -10.54
C LEU A 60 -21.31 5.17 -11.04
N GLY A 61 -20.03 5.23 -10.62
CA GLY A 61 -19.07 6.28 -10.90
C GLY A 61 -18.98 7.34 -9.81
N VAL A 62 -17.80 7.96 -9.70
CA VAL A 62 -17.43 8.95 -8.68
C VAL A 62 -18.45 10.10 -8.59
N ALA A 63 -18.98 10.55 -9.73
CA ALA A 63 -19.99 11.61 -9.78
C ALA A 63 -21.29 11.26 -9.04
N SER A 64 -21.53 10.00 -8.71
CA SER A 64 -22.70 9.55 -7.92
C SER A 64 -22.51 9.79 -6.42
N CYS A 65 -21.27 9.93 -5.95
CA CYS A 65 -20.90 10.16 -4.56
C CYS A 65 -20.52 11.61 -4.29
N ALA A 66 -20.05 12.35 -5.32
CA ALA A 66 -19.39 13.65 -5.23
C ALA A 66 -20.32 14.87 -5.02
N GLY A 67 -21.63 14.65 -4.90
CA GLY A 67 -22.59 15.75 -4.73
C GLY A 67 -22.30 16.61 -3.50
N SER A 68 -22.57 17.92 -3.58
CA SER A 68 -22.35 18.87 -2.46
C SER A 68 -23.24 18.60 -1.24
N ASN A 69 -24.29 17.82 -1.41
CA ASN A 69 -25.16 17.30 -0.35
C ASN A 69 -24.84 15.85 0.03
N CYS A 70 -23.70 15.33 -0.42
CA CYS A 70 -23.18 14.01 -0.13
C CYS A 70 -21.71 14.16 0.31
N HIS A 71 -20.78 13.47 -0.35
CA HIS A 71 -19.35 13.48 0.02
C HIS A 71 -18.53 14.64 -0.57
N GLY A 72 -19.15 15.58 -1.28
CA GLY A 72 -18.52 16.78 -1.84
C GLY A 72 -18.88 18.06 -1.09
N ALA A 73 -19.33 17.99 0.15
CA ALA A 73 -19.72 19.17 0.93
C ALA A 73 -18.52 20.09 1.22
N ALA A 74 -18.73 21.41 1.09
CA ALA A 74 -17.71 22.41 1.39
C ALA A 74 -17.61 22.74 2.89
N ARG A 75 -18.63 22.40 3.65
CA ARG A 75 -18.75 22.63 5.11
C ARG A 75 -19.79 21.68 5.71
N PRO A 76 -19.73 21.39 7.01
CA PRO A 76 -20.75 20.58 7.70
C PRO A 76 -22.15 21.15 7.51
N TYR A 77 -23.15 20.28 7.48
CA TYR A 77 -24.54 20.69 7.56
C TYR A 77 -24.85 21.37 8.91
N GLN A 78 -25.92 22.16 8.94
CA GLN A 78 -26.40 22.72 10.20
C GLN A 78 -26.69 21.60 11.20
N ASN A 79 -26.17 21.73 12.41
CA ASN A 79 -26.31 20.76 13.50
C ASN A 79 -25.63 19.41 13.29
N SER A 80 -24.65 19.33 12.39
CA SER A 80 -23.82 18.12 12.19
C SER A 80 -22.33 18.43 12.41
N SER A 81 -21.62 17.52 13.08
CA SER A 81 -20.15 17.55 13.15
C SER A 81 -19.49 16.86 11.94
N VAL A 82 -20.27 16.10 11.17
CA VAL A 82 -19.78 15.34 10.01
C VAL A 82 -19.64 16.25 8.81
N VAL A 83 -18.42 16.38 8.27
CA VAL A 83 -18.12 17.36 7.20
C VAL A 83 -18.58 16.86 5.85
N GLN A 84 -18.55 15.56 5.58
CA GLN A 84 -18.89 14.93 4.30
C GLN A 84 -18.13 15.54 3.09
N ASN A 85 -16.81 15.73 3.24
CA ASN A 85 -15.94 16.32 2.22
C ASN A 85 -14.91 15.34 1.65
N GLU A 86 -15.18 14.05 1.79
CA GLU A 86 -14.27 12.96 1.42
C GLU A 86 -13.89 13.01 -0.06
N TYR A 87 -14.84 13.27 -0.96
CA TYR A 87 -14.58 13.48 -2.38
C TYR A 87 -13.61 14.65 -2.63
N THR A 88 -13.82 15.77 -1.93
CA THR A 88 -12.98 16.96 -2.13
C THR A 88 -11.53 16.70 -1.72
N ILE A 89 -11.32 15.99 -0.61
CA ILE A 89 -9.97 15.62 -0.14
C ILE A 89 -9.36 14.59 -1.09
N TRP A 90 -10.07 13.51 -1.40
CA TRP A 90 -9.63 12.47 -2.32
C TRP A 90 -9.22 13.07 -3.69
N ASN A 91 -10.07 13.86 -4.31
CA ASN A 91 -9.80 14.43 -5.62
C ASN A 91 -8.58 15.37 -5.64
N ARG A 92 -8.33 16.08 -4.54
CA ARG A 92 -7.25 17.06 -4.44
C ARG A 92 -5.93 16.42 -3.97
N GLU A 93 -5.99 15.55 -2.97
CA GLU A 93 -4.83 15.12 -2.19
C GLU A 93 -4.43 13.66 -2.42
N ASP A 94 -5.39 12.77 -2.79
CA ASP A 94 -5.13 11.35 -2.97
C ASP A 94 -4.60 11.04 -4.38
N PRO A 95 -3.42 10.40 -4.51
CA PRO A 95 -2.88 9.97 -5.81
C PRO A 95 -3.77 9.02 -6.60
N HIS A 96 -4.66 8.27 -5.93
CA HIS A 96 -5.61 7.39 -6.60
C HIS A 96 -6.53 8.12 -7.57
N ALA A 97 -6.95 9.35 -7.24
CA ALA A 97 -7.75 10.20 -8.12
C ALA A 97 -7.01 10.60 -9.42
N LYS A 98 -5.70 10.49 -9.44
CA LYS A 98 -4.84 10.86 -10.58
C LYS A 98 -4.19 9.65 -11.24
N ALA A 99 -4.50 8.44 -10.77
CA ALA A 99 -3.84 7.23 -11.20
C ALA A 99 -4.00 6.96 -12.71
N TYR A 100 -5.18 7.22 -13.27
CA TYR A 100 -5.40 7.13 -14.72
C TYR A 100 -4.62 8.23 -15.49
N ALA A 101 -4.64 9.45 -14.99
CA ALA A 101 -3.97 10.59 -15.66
C ALA A 101 -2.44 10.36 -15.78
N ILE A 102 -1.83 9.64 -14.85
CA ILE A 102 -0.41 9.24 -14.92
C ILE A 102 -0.14 8.39 -16.16
N LEU A 103 -1.08 7.56 -16.61
CA LEU A 103 -0.92 6.72 -17.80
C LEU A 103 -0.76 7.55 -19.09
N LEU A 104 -1.25 8.80 -19.10
CA LEU A 104 -1.19 9.68 -20.25
C LEU A 104 0.16 10.41 -20.41
N ASN A 105 1.04 10.34 -19.41
CA ASN A 105 2.32 11.05 -19.43
C ASN A 105 3.39 10.34 -20.30
N ASP A 106 4.47 11.05 -20.58
CA ASP A 106 5.55 10.54 -21.46
C ASP A 106 6.32 9.36 -20.85
N ARG A 107 6.43 9.31 -19.50
CA ARG A 107 7.05 8.19 -18.81
C ARG A 107 6.26 6.91 -19.03
N SER A 108 4.95 6.94 -18.83
CA SER A 108 4.08 5.78 -19.01
C SER A 108 4.05 5.32 -20.47
N LYS A 109 4.02 6.26 -21.44
CA LYS A 109 4.13 5.95 -22.87
C LYS A 109 5.48 5.29 -23.21
N ARG A 110 6.57 5.73 -22.59
CA ARG A 110 7.89 5.10 -22.75
C ARG A 110 7.91 3.69 -22.17
N ILE A 111 7.35 3.48 -20.96
CA ILE A 111 7.22 2.16 -20.33
C ILE A 111 6.45 1.21 -21.26
N ALA A 112 5.31 1.64 -21.78
CA ALA A 112 4.52 0.82 -22.72
C ALA A 112 5.30 0.43 -23.97
N ARG A 113 6.08 1.37 -24.57
CA ARG A 113 6.98 1.06 -25.70
C ARG A 113 8.07 0.07 -25.33
N ASN A 114 8.72 0.25 -24.18
CA ASN A 114 9.78 -0.65 -23.71
C ASN A 114 9.26 -2.06 -23.41
N LEU A 115 8.00 -2.18 -23.00
CA LEU A 115 7.31 -3.46 -22.81
C LEU A 115 6.86 -4.09 -24.13
N GLY A 116 6.83 -3.34 -25.22
CA GLY A 116 6.28 -3.78 -26.52
C GLY A 116 4.76 -3.97 -26.47
N LEU A 117 4.04 -3.14 -25.69
CA LEU A 117 2.59 -3.26 -25.61
C LEU A 117 1.92 -2.87 -26.92
N PRO A 118 0.91 -3.62 -27.39
CA PRO A 118 0.21 -3.34 -28.64
C PRO A 118 -0.76 -2.14 -28.55
N LYS A 119 -1.08 -1.70 -27.32
CA LYS A 119 -1.95 -0.58 -27.02
C LYS A 119 -1.23 0.42 -26.13
N PRO A 120 -1.63 1.71 -26.16
CA PRO A 120 -1.07 2.70 -25.26
C PRO A 120 -1.42 2.38 -23.79
N PRO A 121 -0.72 2.96 -22.80
CA PRO A 121 -0.87 2.60 -21.38
C PRO A 121 -2.32 2.70 -20.90
N GLU A 122 -3.02 3.78 -21.28
CA GLU A 122 -4.40 4.08 -20.90
C GLU A 122 -5.45 3.16 -21.54
N ALA A 123 -5.05 2.28 -22.44
CA ALA A 123 -5.90 1.25 -23.07
C ALA A 123 -5.36 -0.18 -22.82
N SER A 124 -4.31 -0.32 -22.02
CA SER A 124 -3.66 -1.59 -21.73
C SER A 124 -4.12 -2.13 -20.36
N LYS A 125 -4.74 -3.32 -20.36
CA LYS A 125 -5.24 -3.95 -19.12
C LYS A 125 -4.19 -4.05 -18.03
N ILE A 126 -2.95 -4.41 -18.39
CA ILE A 126 -1.83 -4.54 -17.44
C ILE A 126 -1.53 -3.24 -16.67
N CYS A 127 -1.89 -2.08 -17.23
CA CYS A 127 -1.76 -0.77 -16.58
C CYS A 127 -3.06 -0.41 -15.84
N LEU A 128 -4.19 -0.53 -16.54
CA LEU A 128 -5.50 -0.12 -16.03
C LEU A 128 -5.92 -0.85 -14.76
N ASP A 129 -5.56 -2.13 -14.60
CA ASP A 129 -5.96 -2.94 -13.45
C ASP A 129 -5.43 -2.40 -12.10
N CYS A 130 -4.38 -1.56 -12.12
CA CYS A 130 -3.85 -0.86 -10.94
C CYS A 130 -4.08 0.64 -10.98
N HIS A 131 -4.27 1.23 -12.17
CA HIS A 131 -4.35 2.68 -12.34
C HIS A 131 -5.75 3.21 -12.63
N ALA A 132 -6.77 2.35 -12.60
CA ALA A 132 -8.16 2.74 -12.76
C ALA A 132 -9.09 1.77 -12.03
N ASP A 133 -10.31 2.19 -11.82
CA ASP A 133 -11.42 1.29 -11.48
C ASP A 133 -11.82 0.50 -12.73
N ASN A 134 -11.02 -0.53 -13.06
CA ASN A 134 -11.11 -1.25 -14.33
C ASN A 134 -12.08 -2.43 -14.28
N VAL A 135 -13.30 -2.19 -13.80
CA VAL A 135 -14.37 -3.21 -13.83
C VAL A 135 -14.85 -3.51 -15.26
N PRO A 136 -15.38 -4.71 -15.50
CA PRO A 136 -16.00 -5.05 -16.79
C PRO A 136 -17.03 -4.02 -17.24
N VAL A 137 -17.16 -3.81 -18.56
CA VAL A 137 -18.09 -2.80 -19.11
C VAL A 137 -19.53 -3.05 -18.67
N SER A 138 -19.94 -4.31 -18.49
CA SER A 138 -21.25 -4.69 -17.98
C SER A 138 -21.54 -4.24 -16.55
N LEU A 139 -20.52 -3.94 -15.77
CA LEU A 139 -20.62 -3.44 -14.41
C LEU A 139 -20.41 -1.93 -14.30
N ARG A 140 -20.36 -1.19 -15.42
CA ARG A 140 -20.21 0.27 -15.46
C ARG A 140 -21.57 0.96 -15.58
N GLY A 141 -21.90 1.76 -14.59
CA GLY A 141 -23.11 2.57 -14.57
C GLY A 141 -23.02 3.78 -15.52
N LYS A 142 -24.12 4.52 -15.66
CA LYS A 142 -24.23 5.64 -16.60
C LYS A 142 -23.29 6.82 -16.31
N ARG A 143 -22.85 6.97 -15.06
CA ARG A 143 -21.93 8.06 -14.62
C ARG A 143 -20.51 7.56 -14.38
N PHE A 144 -20.26 6.29 -14.70
CA PHE A 144 -18.93 5.71 -14.58
C PHE A 144 -17.99 6.36 -15.59
N ASP A 145 -16.87 6.86 -15.12
CA ASP A 145 -15.77 7.37 -15.96
C ASP A 145 -14.45 6.74 -15.52
N ILE A 146 -13.78 6.03 -16.40
CA ILE A 146 -12.49 5.41 -16.14
C ILE A 146 -11.39 6.46 -15.88
N ASN A 147 -11.58 7.69 -16.35
CA ASN A 147 -10.65 8.80 -16.13
C ASN A 147 -10.61 9.26 -14.67
N ASP A 148 -11.59 8.91 -13.86
CA ASP A 148 -11.61 9.17 -12.41
C ASP A 148 -10.49 8.40 -11.66
N GLY A 149 -9.75 7.52 -12.36
CA GLY A 149 -8.67 6.74 -11.79
C GLY A 149 -9.18 5.61 -10.90
N VAL A 150 -8.57 5.41 -9.73
CA VAL A 150 -9.06 4.45 -8.73
C VAL A 150 -10.09 5.17 -7.88
N GLY A 151 -11.34 5.12 -8.34
CA GLY A 151 -12.47 5.88 -7.77
C GLY A 151 -13.02 5.30 -6.47
N CYS A 152 -14.06 5.93 -5.95
CA CYS A 152 -14.67 5.57 -4.66
C CYS A 152 -15.05 4.08 -4.59
N GLU A 153 -15.68 3.58 -5.63
CA GLU A 153 -16.23 2.22 -5.68
C GLU A 153 -15.16 1.13 -5.87
N ALA A 154 -13.96 1.50 -6.34
CA ALA A 154 -12.82 0.59 -6.37
C ALA A 154 -12.40 0.12 -4.96
N CYS A 155 -12.66 0.96 -3.93
CA CYS A 155 -12.39 0.66 -2.53
C CYS A 155 -13.67 0.32 -1.75
N HIS A 156 -14.76 1.04 -2.00
CA HIS A 156 -16.00 0.91 -1.23
C HIS A 156 -17.02 -0.08 -1.83
N GLY A 157 -16.70 -0.72 -2.97
CA GLY A 157 -17.60 -1.62 -3.69
C GLY A 157 -18.60 -0.88 -4.55
N GLY A 158 -19.22 -1.57 -5.53
CA GLY A 158 -20.20 -1.00 -6.43
C GLY A 158 -21.46 -0.50 -5.72
N GLY A 159 -21.83 0.76 -5.98
CA GLY A 159 -22.81 1.51 -5.19
C GLY A 159 -24.27 1.18 -5.46
N ASN A 160 -24.58 0.36 -6.48
CA ASN A 160 -25.94 0.19 -6.95
C ASN A 160 -26.94 -0.34 -5.91
N ARG A 161 -26.50 -1.16 -4.95
CA ARG A 161 -27.37 -1.72 -3.91
C ARG A 161 -27.41 -0.89 -2.63
N TYR A 162 -26.26 -0.31 -2.21
CA TYR A 162 -26.22 0.41 -0.94
C TYR A 162 -26.48 1.91 -1.06
N LEU A 163 -26.31 2.56 -2.22
CA LEU A 163 -26.41 4.01 -2.34
C LEU A 163 -27.77 4.53 -1.86
N GLY A 164 -28.89 3.93 -2.28
CA GLY A 164 -30.23 4.32 -1.84
C GLY A 164 -30.44 4.15 -0.33
N PRO A 165 -30.25 2.97 0.25
CA PRO A 165 -30.35 2.75 1.70
C PRO A 165 -29.38 3.64 2.50
N HIS A 166 -28.14 3.78 2.05
CA HIS A 166 -27.11 4.58 2.72
C HIS A 166 -27.53 6.05 2.95
N VAL A 167 -28.23 6.67 2.02
CA VAL A 167 -28.66 8.07 2.13
C VAL A 167 -29.95 8.27 2.91
N SER A 168 -30.69 7.21 3.22
CA SER A 168 -31.97 7.29 3.96
C SER A 168 -31.78 7.71 5.42
N GLY A 169 -30.60 7.45 6.00
CA GLY A 169 -30.30 7.65 7.42
C GLY A 169 -30.98 6.65 8.36
N GLU A 170 -31.76 5.69 7.84
CA GLU A 170 -32.51 4.71 8.63
C GLU A 170 -31.75 3.40 8.79
N VAL A 171 -30.75 3.12 7.95
CA VAL A 171 -29.98 1.89 7.97
C VAL A 171 -28.70 2.02 8.79
N THR A 172 -28.36 0.92 9.47
CA THR A 172 -27.11 0.81 10.23
C THR A 172 -25.90 0.64 9.30
N HIS A 173 -24.70 0.86 9.81
CA HIS A 173 -23.46 0.55 9.07
C HIS A 173 -23.41 -0.92 8.64
N GLN A 174 -23.78 -1.87 9.52
CA GLN A 174 -23.82 -3.29 9.19
C GLN A 174 -24.77 -3.59 8.03
N GLN A 175 -25.96 -3.00 8.01
CA GLN A 175 -26.87 -3.16 6.88
C GLN A 175 -26.31 -2.62 5.56
N ASN A 176 -25.54 -1.52 5.60
CA ASN A 176 -24.84 -1.05 4.39
C ASN A 176 -23.77 -2.04 3.91
N LEU A 177 -23.08 -2.71 4.83
CA LEU A 177 -22.15 -3.80 4.47
C LEU A 177 -22.91 -4.98 3.82
N ASP A 178 -24.08 -5.34 4.35
CA ASP A 178 -24.92 -6.39 3.79
C ASP A 178 -25.44 -6.02 2.38
N PHE A 179 -25.58 -4.73 2.09
CA PHE A 179 -25.89 -4.21 0.75
C PHE A 179 -24.67 -4.05 -0.17
N GLY A 180 -23.49 -4.46 0.26
CA GLY A 180 -22.29 -4.51 -0.58
C GLY A 180 -21.28 -3.37 -0.36
N LEU A 181 -21.50 -2.47 0.61
CA LEU A 181 -20.46 -1.53 1.03
C LEU A 181 -19.27 -2.33 1.59
N TYR A 182 -18.07 -2.10 1.07
CA TYR A 182 -16.89 -2.83 1.51
C TYR A 182 -16.35 -2.28 2.85
N PRO A 183 -16.01 -3.13 3.83
CA PRO A 183 -15.65 -2.72 5.20
C PRO A 183 -14.19 -2.23 5.30
N THR A 184 -13.87 -1.11 4.65
CA THR A 184 -12.53 -0.52 4.64
C THR A 184 -12.05 -0.04 6.01
N GLU A 185 -12.94 0.09 7.00
CA GLU A 185 -12.59 0.42 8.38
C GLU A 185 -11.90 -0.74 9.12
N LYS A 186 -12.05 -1.97 8.64
CA LYS A 186 -11.43 -3.16 9.23
C LYS A 186 -10.05 -3.37 8.62
N PRO A 187 -8.97 -3.46 9.42
CA PRO A 187 -7.60 -3.56 8.90
C PRO A 187 -7.37 -4.73 7.96
N LEU A 188 -7.90 -5.92 8.26
CA LEU A 188 -7.68 -7.11 7.43
C LEU A 188 -8.33 -6.96 6.05
N GLU A 189 -9.59 -6.58 6.00
CA GLU A 189 -10.33 -6.38 4.76
C GLU A 189 -9.72 -5.25 3.93
N ARG A 190 -9.30 -4.16 4.56
CA ARG A 190 -8.56 -3.08 3.90
C ARG A 190 -7.22 -3.58 3.34
N ALA A 191 -6.45 -4.35 4.11
CA ALA A 191 -5.21 -4.96 3.65
C ALA A 191 -5.44 -5.83 2.42
N GLN A 192 -6.42 -6.73 2.47
CA GLN A 192 -6.78 -7.62 1.36
C GLN A 192 -7.18 -6.86 0.09
N LEU A 193 -7.82 -5.70 0.25
CA LEU A 193 -8.17 -4.83 -0.86
C LEU A 193 -6.94 -4.12 -1.46
N CYS A 194 -6.19 -3.39 -0.63
CA CYS A 194 -5.08 -2.55 -1.07
C CYS A 194 -3.97 -3.38 -1.71
N MET A 195 -3.68 -4.55 -1.15
CA MET A 195 -2.58 -5.38 -1.61
C MET A 195 -2.82 -6.07 -2.95
N LYS A 196 -4.04 -6.06 -3.47
CA LYS A 196 -4.29 -6.52 -4.86
C LYS A 196 -3.47 -5.74 -5.90
N CYS A 197 -3.22 -4.45 -5.65
CA CYS A 197 -2.42 -3.59 -6.52
C CYS A 197 -1.02 -3.32 -5.95
N HIS A 198 -0.90 -3.15 -4.63
CA HIS A 198 0.34 -2.72 -3.98
C HIS A 198 1.32 -3.86 -3.66
N VAL A 199 0.87 -5.11 -3.63
CA VAL A 199 1.72 -6.31 -3.61
C VAL A 199 1.50 -7.10 -4.90
N GLY A 200 0.25 -7.36 -5.23
CA GLY A 200 -0.19 -8.04 -6.42
C GLY A 200 -1.23 -9.12 -6.15
N ASP A 201 -1.83 -9.61 -7.23
CA ASP A 201 -2.64 -10.82 -7.28
C ASP A 201 -2.37 -11.59 -8.58
N GLN A 202 -3.17 -12.59 -8.90
CA GLN A 202 -2.97 -13.44 -10.08
C GLN A 202 -2.97 -12.67 -11.41
N ASP A 203 -3.60 -11.49 -11.47
CA ASP A 203 -3.72 -10.65 -12.66
C ASP A 203 -2.89 -9.37 -12.58
N ARG A 204 -2.56 -8.91 -11.37
CA ARG A 204 -1.87 -7.66 -11.07
C ARG A 204 -0.58 -7.94 -10.33
N PHE A 205 0.55 -7.88 -11.00
CA PHE A 205 1.85 -8.04 -10.37
C PHE A 205 2.90 -7.22 -11.11
N ALA A 206 3.61 -6.36 -10.38
CA ALA A 206 4.71 -5.56 -10.93
C ALA A 206 5.95 -6.44 -11.08
N ILE A 207 5.99 -7.21 -12.17
CA ILE A 207 7.11 -8.09 -12.50
C ILE A 207 8.38 -7.29 -12.82
N HIS A 208 9.55 -7.93 -12.67
CA HIS A 208 10.86 -7.32 -12.95
C HIS A 208 10.93 -6.66 -14.34
N LYS A 209 10.29 -7.26 -15.36
CA LYS A 209 10.23 -6.69 -16.71
C LYS A 209 9.51 -5.34 -16.74
N ILE A 210 8.45 -5.14 -15.94
CA ILE A 210 7.71 -3.86 -15.84
C ILE A 210 8.60 -2.81 -15.17
N MET A 211 9.30 -3.17 -14.09
CA MET A 211 10.27 -2.29 -13.43
C MET A 211 11.44 -1.96 -14.35
N GLY A 212 12.02 -2.94 -15.03
CA GLY A 212 13.07 -2.74 -16.03
C GLY A 212 12.66 -1.86 -17.22
N ALA A 213 11.35 -1.81 -17.54
CA ALA A 213 10.83 -0.88 -18.55
C ALA A 213 10.74 0.58 -18.07
N GLY A 214 10.95 0.83 -16.76
CA GLY A 214 10.97 2.16 -16.15
C GLY A 214 9.86 2.45 -15.14
N HIS A 215 9.05 1.44 -14.77
CA HIS A 215 8.09 1.56 -13.68
C HIS A 215 8.84 1.59 -12.34
N PRO A 216 8.48 2.46 -11.39
CA PRO A 216 9.08 2.44 -10.06
C PRO A 216 8.85 1.11 -9.35
N ARG A 217 9.76 0.74 -8.43
CA ARG A 217 9.47 -0.30 -7.45
C ARG A 217 8.23 0.09 -6.64
N ILE A 218 7.37 -0.87 -6.38
CA ILE A 218 6.23 -0.66 -5.49
C ILE A 218 6.72 -0.84 -4.06
N SER A 219 6.51 0.19 -3.24
CA SER A 219 6.68 0.16 -1.80
C SER A 219 5.34 0.45 -1.17
N PHE A 220 4.97 -0.33 -0.16
CA PHE A 220 3.69 -0.16 0.51
C PHE A 220 3.75 -0.65 1.95
N GLU A 221 3.09 0.08 2.84
CA GLU A 221 2.76 -0.32 4.19
C GLU A 221 1.38 0.27 4.53
N LEU A 222 0.51 -0.55 5.11
CA LEU A 222 -0.92 -0.25 5.19
C LEU A 222 -1.24 0.99 6.04
N ASP A 223 -0.63 1.12 7.22
CA ASP A 223 -0.93 2.23 8.14
C ASP A 223 -0.39 3.56 7.62
N THR A 224 0.88 3.58 7.23
CA THR A 224 1.55 4.79 6.69
C THR A 224 0.80 5.33 5.48
N PHE A 225 0.46 4.47 4.51
CA PHE A 225 -0.22 4.90 3.29
C PHE A 225 -1.67 5.30 3.55
N THR A 226 -2.36 4.64 4.49
CA THR A 226 -3.70 5.06 4.92
C THR A 226 -3.67 6.46 5.54
N GLU A 227 -2.72 6.75 6.42
CA GLU A 227 -2.66 8.04 7.11
C GLU A 227 -2.24 9.19 6.17
N VAL A 228 -1.32 8.94 5.24
CA VAL A 228 -0.88 9.95 4.27
C VAL A 228 -2.00 10.34 3.29
N HIS A 229 -2.88 9.40 2.93
CA HIS A 229 -3.96 9.61 1.95
C HIS A 229 -5.35 9.58 2.58
N LYS A 230 -5.44 9.82 3.89
CA LYS A 230 -6.68 9.83 4.64
C LYS A 230 -7.62 10.94 4.17
N HIS A 231 -8.78 10.56 3.69
CA HIS A 231 -9.82 11.47 3.20
C HIS A 231 -11.07 11.50 4.09
N TYR A 232 -11.00 10.97 5.30
CA TYR A 232 -12.08 10.92 6.28
C TYR A 232 -11.61 11.39 7.66
N VAL A 233 -12.55 11.71 8.54
CA VAL A 233 -12.27 12.11 9.92
C VAL A 233 -12.82 11.06 10.88
N ILE A 234 -11.99 10.64 11.84
CA ILE A 234 -12.42 9.79 12.95
C ILE A 234 -12.94 10.69 14.06
N ASP A 235 -14.22 11.03 13.98
CA ASP A 235 -14.93 11.80 14.99
C ASP A 235 -15.77 10.89 15.92
N ALA A 236 -16.54 11.47 16.83
CA ALA A 236 -17.38 10.74 17.77
C ALA A 236 -18.50 9.93 17.05
N ASP A 237 -18.99 10.42 15.91
CA ASP A 237 -19.99 9.72 15.12
C ASP A 237 -19.38 8.49 14.45
N TYR A 238 -18.17 8.62 13.87
CA TYR A 238 -17.43 7.50 13.32
C TYR A 238 -17.17 6.42 14.37
N GLN A 239 -16.61 6.79 15.53
CA GLN A 239 -16.28 5.88 16.63
C GLN A 239 -17.50 5.12 17.17
N LYS A 240 -18.67 5.74 17.14
CA LYS A 240 -19.92 5.10 17.56
C LYS A 240 -20.40 4.01 16.61
N ARG A 241 -20.10 4.12 15.33
CA ARG A 241 -20.67 3.26 14.28
C ARG A 241 -19.68 2.29 13.67
N LYS A 242 -18.38 2.53 13.79
CA LYS A 242 -17.34 1.78 13.09
C LYS A 242 -16.20 1.38 14.04
N VAL A 243 -15.48 0.34 13.66
CA VAL A 243 -14.25 -0.05 14.35
C VAL A 243 -13.17 1.01 14.12
N VAL A 244 -12.45 1.36 15.17
CA VAL A 244 -11.25 2.19 15.11
C VAL A 244 -10.08 1.37 15.62
N SER A 245 -9.16 1.07 14.75
CA SER A 245 -7.94 0.33 15.07
C SER A 245 -6.80 1.28 15.42
N SER A 246 -5.87 0.85 16.27
CA SER A 246 -4.62 1.58 16.49
C SER A 246 -3.72 1.50 15.24
N HIS A 247 -2.76 2.43 15.14
CA HIS A 247 -1.77 2.40 14.07
C HIS A 247 -0.95 1.10 14.10
N ALA A 248 -0.53 0.66 15.29
CA ALA A 248 0.21 -0.60 15.44
C ALA A 248 -0.61 -1.81 14.99
N ASN A 249 -1.93 -1.86 15.27
CA ASN A 249 -2.79 -2.95 14.79
C ASN A 249 -2.93 -2.92 13.26
N THR A 250 -3.18 -1.75 12.67
CA THR A 250 -3.27 -1.58 11.21
C THR A 250 -1.98 -2.01 10.52
N TRP A 251 -0.84 -1.55 11.04
CA TRP A 251 0.48 -1.93 10.57
C TRP A 251 0.71 -3.44 10.66
N ALA A 252 0.47 -4.05 11.82
CA ALA A 252 0.74 -5.47 12.05
C ALA A 252 -0.07 -6.37 11.11
N ILE A 253 -1.38 -6.12 10.99
CA ILE A 253 -2.25 -6.86 10.06
C ILE A 253 -1.81 -6.64 8.61
N GLY A 254 -1.42 -5.41 8.26
CA GLY A 254 -0.86 -5.09 6.94
C GLY A 254 0.41 -5.87 6.63
N GLN A 255 1.35 -5.97 7.56
CA GLN A 255 2.60 -6.73 7.37
C GLN A 255 2.35 -8.22 7.13
N ILE A 256 1.47 -8.81 7.95
CA ILE A 256 1.15 -10.24 7.84
C ILE A 256 0.43 -10.52 6.50
N GLU A 257 -0.56 -9.72 6.14
CA GLU A 257 -1.29 -9.91 4.87
C GLU A 257 -0.38 -9.71 3.66
N ALA A 258 0.57 -8.74 3.69
CA ALA A 258 1.55 -8.54 2.62
C ALA A 258 2.45 -9.78 2.43
N ALA A 259 2.94 -10.35 3.54
CA ALA A 259 3.75 -11.55 3.51
C ALA A 259 2.96 -12.76 2.97
N ARG A 260 1.74 -12.97 3.45
CA ARG A 260 0.85 -14.03 2.97
C ARG A 260 0.50 -13.89 1.48
N ARG A 261 0.23 -12.67 1.04
CA ARG A 261 -0.03 -12.34 -0.37
C ARG A 261 1.18 -12.63 -1.25
N PHE A 262 2.38 -12.29 -0.78
CA PHE A 262 3.61 -12.58 -1.51
C PHE A 262 3.86 -14.10 -1.65
N ILE A 263 3.56 -14.88 -0.61
CA ILE A 263 3.59 -16.35 -0.65
C ILE A 263 2.57 -16.90 -1.65
N ASP A 264 1.34 -16.39 -1.65
CA ASP A 264 0.30 -16.80 -2.58
C ASP A 264 0.71 -16.53 -4.04
N LEU A 265 1.29 -15.37 -4.31
CA LEU A 265 1.81 -15.01 -5.64
C LEU A 265 2.89 -15.99 -6.12
N TYR A 266 3.77 -16.42 -5.23
CA TYR A 266 4.79 -17.40 -5.56
C TYR A 266 4.19 -18.81 -5.72
N ASN A 267 3.41 -19.27 -4.76
CA ASN A 267 2.96 -20.65 -4.70
C ASN A 267 1.85 -20.97 -5.71
N ASN A 268 0.92 -20.03 -5.93
CA ASN A 268 -0.27 -20.23 -6.78
C ASN A 268 -0.23 -19.34 -8.02
N GLY A 269 0.76 -18.45 -8.10
CA GLY A 269 0.89 -17.47 -9.19
C GLY A 269 1.41 -18.07 -10.48
N LYS A 270 0.86 -17.60 -11.59
CA LYS A 270 1.36 -17.92 -12.93
C LYS A 270 2.77 -17.42 -13.20
N HIS A 271 3.35 -16.61 -12.32
CA HIS A 271 4.66 -15.98 -12.49
C HIS A 271 5.82 -16.82 -11.97
N SER A 272 5.61 -17.66 -10.95
CA SER A 272 6.66 -18.52 -10.37
C SER A 272 7.04 -19.70 -11.24
N HIS A 273 6.22 -20.07 -12.22
CA HIS A 273 6.39 -21.28 -13.04
C HIS A 273 6.58 -21.01 -14.54
N ARG A 274 6.88 -19.76 -14.92
CA ARG A 274 7.12 -19.39 -16.33
C ARG A 274 8.60 -19.31 -16.65
N GLY A 275 9.06 -20.18 -17.54
CA GLY A 275 10.43 -20.17 -18.05
C GLY A 275 11.42 -20.96 -17.19
N LEU A 276 12.73 -20.69 -17.38
CA LEU A 276 13.82 -21.39 -16.72
C LEU A 276 13.96 -21.01 -15.23
N MET A 277 13.57 -19.80 -14.88
CA MET A 277 13.63 -19.29 -13.51
C MET A 277 12.29 -18.65 -13.14
N PRO A 278 11.91 -18.66 -11.85
CA PRO A 278 10.79 -17.88 -11.35
C PRO A 278 10.97 -16.39 -11.66
N GLU A 279 9.88 -15.61 -11.56
CA GLU A 279 9.91 -14.16 -11.74
C GLU A 279 10.92 -13.50 -10.77
N LEU A 280 11.80 -12.65 -11.30
CA LEU A 280 12.90 -12.05 -10.54
C LEU A 280 12.44 -11.14 -9.41
N SER A 281 11.20 -10.60 -9.48
CA SER A 281 10.61 -9.82 -8.40
C SER A 281 10.41 -10.60 -7.09
N PHE A 282 10.52 -11.93 -7.11
CA PHE A 282 10.52 -12.74 -5.89
C PHE A 282 11.87 -12.77 -5.17
N TYR A 283 12.90 -12.20 -5.75
CA TYR A 283 14.23 -12.19 -5.18
C TYR A 283 14.62 -10.81 -4.68
N ASP A 284 15.57 -10.78 -3.75
CA ASP A 284 16.12 -9.55 -3.21
C ASP A 284 16.83 -8.76 -4.33
N CYS A 285 16.40 -7.54 -4.57
CA CYS A 285 16.96 -6.67 -5.62
C CYS A 285 18.47 -6.49 -5.44
N GLU A 286 18.92 -6.36 -4.20
CA GLU A 286 20.34 -6.12 -3.88
C GLU A 286 21.21 -7.37 -4.00
N ALA A 287 20.60 -8.55 -4.18
CA ALA A 287 21.36 -9.76 -4.54
C ALA A 287 21.99 -9.64 -5.95
N CYS A 288 21.38 -8.83 -6.83
CA CYS A 288 21.88 -8.58 -8.18
C CYS A 288 22.28 -7.10 -8.39
N HIS A 289 21.55 -6.15 -7.80
CA HIS A 289 21.77 -4.70 -7.91
C HIS A 289 22.49 -4.16 -6.66
N HIS A 290 23.56 -4.80 -6.25
CA HIS A 290 24.33 -4.38 -5.09
C HIS A 290 25.36 -3.29 -5.44
N GLN A 291 25.62 -2.41 -4.46
CA GLN A 291 26.74 -1.48 -4.55
C GLN A 291 28.04 -2.23 -4.29
N THR A 292 29.07 -1.88 -5.03
CA THR A 292 30.45 -2.25 -4.72
C THR A 292 31.11 -1.09 -3.98
N ASP A 293 31.88 -1.39 -2.94
CA ASP A 293 32.68 -0.36 -2.26
C ASP A 293 33.80 0.07 -3.21
N VAL A 294 33.50 1.08 -4.03
CA VAL A 294 34.53 1.82 -4.75
C VAL A 294 35.00 2.90 -3.77
N PRO A 295 36.25 2.87 -3.31
CA PRO A 295 36.76 3.95 -2.49
C PRO A 295 36.45 5.28 -3.17
N SER A 296 35.70 6.15 -2.48
CA SER A 296 35.33 7.48 -2.95
C SER A 296 36.56 8.38 -2.90
N ASP A 297 37.48 8.14 -3.85
CA ASP A 297 38.53 9.09 -4.17
C ASP A 297 38.01 9.99 -5.30
N PRO A 298 37.64 11.24 -5.03
CA PRO A 298 37.15 12.17 -6.04
C PRO A 298 38.16 12.42 -7.17
N MET A 299 39.43 12.11 -6.96
CA MET A 299 40.51 12.19 -7.96
C MET A 299 40.55 10.95 -8.87
N ARG A 300 39.86 9.86 -8.54
CA ARG A 300 39.89 8.62 -9.30
C ARG A 300 38.99 8.66 -10.55
N GLU A 301 37.96 9.48 -10.57
CA GLU A 301 37.07 9.64 -11.75
C GLU A 301 37.80 10.27 -12.96
N THR A 302 38.94 10.93 -12.73
CA THR A 302 39.71 11.60 -13.79
C THR A 302 41.01 10.90 -14.16
N ARG A 303 41.39 9.79 -13.46
CA ARG A 303 42.65 9.10 -13.69
C ARG A 303 42.42 7.82 -14.53
N PRO A 304 43.15 7.61 -15.63
CA PRO A 304 43.12 6.33 -16.35
C PRO A 304 43.49 5.17 -15.43
N ILE A 305 42.68 4.11 -15.46
CA ILE A 305 42.96 2.86 -14.73
C ILE A 305 44.22 2.23 -15.29
N THR A 306 45.31 2.23 -14.55
CA THR A 306 46.53 1.50 -14.88
C THR A 306 46.44 0.04 -14.37
N PRO A 307 46.85 -0.96 -15.14
CA PRO A 307 46.96 -2.31 -14.64
C PRO A 307 47.85 -2.39 -13.41
N GLY A 308 47.25 -2.72 -12.25
CA GLY A 308 47.95 -2.76 -10.95
C GLY A 308 47.36 -1.85 -9.87
N ASP A 309 46.53 -0.86 -10.23
CA ASP A 309 45.94 0.12 -9.28
C ASP A 309 44.57 -0.33 -8.66
N SER A 310 44.07 -1.48 -9.03
CA SER A 310 42.78 -1.93 -8.49
C SER A 310 42.99 -2.89 -7.33
N ALA A 311 42.91 -2.37 -6.11
CA ALA A 311 42.30 -3.22 -5.07
C ALA A 311 40.95 -3.69 -5.60
N PRO A 312 40.64 -5.01 -5.62
CA PRO A 312 39.34 -5.47 -6.08
C PRO A 312 38.26 -4.74 -5.31
N ALA A 313 37.24 -4.23 -6.02
CA ALA A 313 36.08 -3.63 -5.39
C ALA A 313 35.56 -4.59 -4.32
N LYS A 314 35.61 -4.18 -3.05
CA LYS A 314 35.17 -5.03 -1.95
C LYS A 314 33.66 -5.11 -2.04
N LEU A 315 33.15 -6.32 -2.28
CA LEU A 315 31.70 -6.55 -2.20
C LEU A 315 31.23 -6.19 -0.79
N LEU A 316 30.34 -5.24 -0.69
CA LEU A 316 29.62 -4.93 0.56
C LEU A 316 28.66 -6.07 0.84
N TRP A 317 29.11 -7.04 1.61
CA TRP A 317 28.31 -8.15 2.05
C TRP A 317 28.52 -8.39 3.54
N GLU A 318 27.41 -8.43 4.27
CA GLU A 318 27.39 -8.82 5.68
C GLU A 318 26.38 -9.95 5.90
N PRO A 319 26.70 -10.94 6.74
CA PRO A 319 25.74 -11.99 7.06
C PRO A 319 24.53 -11.42 7.78
N ARG A 320 23.34 -11.91 7.42
CA ARG A 320 22.07 -11.60 8.08
C ARG A 320 21.67 -12.81 8.90
N ALA A 321 21.11 -12.60 10.11
CA ALA A 321 20.76 -13.72 10.98
C ALA A 321 19.74 -14.66 10.34
N LEU A 322 18.69 -14.10 9.74
CA LEU A 322 17.60 -14.87 9.12
C LEU A 322 18.01 -15.56 7.80
N SER A 323 19.10 -15.19 7.20
CA SER A 323 19.58 -15.79 5.95
C SER A 323 21.09 -16.12 5.98
N SER A 324 21.59 -16.53 7.15
CA SER A 324 23.02 -16.86 7.36
C SER A 324 23.54 -17.98 6.47
N SER A 325 22.68 -18.83 5.93
CA SER A 325 23.04 -19.87 4.96
C SER A 325 23.31 -19.33 3.55
N ILE A 326 22.92 -18.08 3.25
CA ILE A 326 23.12 -17.45 1.94
C ILE A 326 24.48 -16.74 1.96
N GLY A 327 25.40 -17.16 1.11
CA GLY A 327 26.71 -16.51 0.94
C GLY A 327 26.69 -15.39 -0.12
N PRO A 328 27.82 -14.66 -0.26
CA PRO A 328 27.96 -13.66 -1.32
C PRO A 328 27.84 -14.32 -2.70
N GLY A 329 27.20 -13.62 -3.64
CA GLY A 329 27.00 -14.09 -5.02
C GLY A 329 25.86 -15.10 -5.20
N VAL A 330 25.18 -15.50 -4.13
CA VAL A 330 23.98 -16.35 -4.21
C VAL A 330 22.73 -15.49 -4.21
N VAL A 331 21.83 -15.72 -5.16
CA VAL A 331 20.56 -15.00 -5.27
C VAL A 331 19.67 -15.35 -4.07
N ARG A 332 19.29 -14.32 -3.30
CA ARG A 332 18.44 -14.48 -2.11
C ARG A 332 16.98 -14.31 -2.48
N PHE A 333 16.13 -15.19 -1.95
CA PHE A 333 14.68 -14.95 -1.96
C PHE A 333 14.36 -13.71 -1.14
N ASN A 334 13.40 -12.89 -1.59
CA ASN A 334 13.07 -11.61 -0.92
C ASN A 334 12.38 -11.89 0.42
N ASP A 335 13.06 -11.56 1.50
CA ASP A 335 12.60 -11.74 2.88
C ASP A 335 12.17 -10.43 3.57
N SER A 336 12.21 -9.30 2.87
CA SER A 336 11.96 -7.98 3.45
C SER A 336 10.59 -7.85 4.14
N GLY A 337 9.56 -8.55 3.64
CA GLY A 337 8.24 -8.61 4.27
C GLY A 337 8.12 -9.61 5.42
N PHE A 338 9.10 -10.55 5.58
CA PHE A 338 9.01 -11.59 6.62
C PHE A 338 9.70 -11.20 7.92
N VAL A 339 10.67 -10.29 7.90
CA VAL A 339 11.41 -9.88 9.11
C VAL A 339 10.45 -9.35 10.17
N MET A 340 9.50 -8.51 9.79
CA MET A 340 8.50 -7.93 10.72
C MET A 340 7.55 -8.99 11.26
N THR A 341 7.22 -10.03 10.50
CA THR A 341 6.32 -11.08 10.98
C THR A 341 6.97 -11.92 12.09
N ALA A 342 8.29 -12.09 12.06
CA ALA A 342 9.01 -12.74 13.15
C ALA A 342 8.99 -11.90 14.45
N ILE A 343 9.12 -10.58 14.34
CA ILE A 343 9.00 -9.64 15.46
C ILE A 343 7.58 -9.66 16.04
N LEU A 344 6.57 -9.69 15.18
CA LEU A 344 5.17 -9.79 15.58
C LEU A 344 4.86 -11.15 16.26
N GLY A 345 5.58 -12.21 15.87
CA GLY A 345 5.51 -13.50 16.56
C GLY A 345 6.06 -13.44 17.99
N ASP A 346 7.19 -12.75 18.20
CA ASP A 346 7.78 -12.55 19.53
C ASP A 346 6.83 -11.77 20.45
N LEU A 347 6.03 -10.83 19.92
CA LEU A 347 5.04 -10.09 20.69
C LEU A 347 3.95 -11.00 21.31
N LEU A 348 3.56 -12.08 20.65
CA LEU A 348 2.63 -13.05 21.24
C LEU A 348 3.33 -13.90 22.30
N ASP A 349 4.40 -14.54 21.92
CA ASP A 349 5.35 -15.22 22.78
C ASP A 349 6.63 -15.59 22.00
N HIS A 350 7.69 -15.86 22.72
CA HIS A 350 8.99 -16.20 22.16
C HIS A 350 8.97 -17.47 21.29
N GLU A 351 8.09 -18.45 21.56
CA GLU A 351 7.99 -19.67 20.77
C GLU A 351 7.45 -19.41 19.36
N HIS A 352 6.40 -18.59 19.22
CA HIS A 352 5.87 -18.18 17.92
C HIS A 352 6.93 -17.44 17.10
N GLY A 353 7.63 -16.49 17.71
CA GLY A 353 8.72 -15.77 17.03
C GLY A 353 9.83 -16.69 16.56
N GLU A 354 10.23 -17.67 17.38
CA GLU A 354 11.26 -18.64 17.01
C GLU A 354 10.82 -19.59 15.90
N GLN A 355 9.57 -20.03 15.93
CA GLN A 355 9.00 -20.85 14.85
C GLN A 355 9.02 -20.11 13.51
N ILE A 356 8.63 -18.83 13.48
CA ILE A 356 8.65 -18.02 12.26
C ILE A 356 10.10 -17.80 11.79
N ARG A 357 11.04 -17.46 12.69
CA ARG A 357 12.45 -17.30 12.34
C ARG A 357 13.05 -18.59 11.73
N SER A 358 12.80 -19.71 12.39
CA SER A 358 13.24 -21.03 11.91
C SER A 358 12.66 -21.35 10.52
N ALA A 359 11.39 -20.99 10.29
CA ALA A 359 10.75 -21.19 8.99
C ALA A 359 11.34 -20.28 7.90
N ILE A 360 11.70 -19.03 8.21
CA ILE A 360 12.38 -18.11 7.27
C ILE A 360 13.78 -18.66 6.92
N ILE A 361 14.54 -19.12 7.92
CA ILE A 361 15.85 -19.75 7.68
C ILE A 361 15.72 -21.00 6.79
N ALA A 362 14.70 -21.82 7.06
CA ALA A 362 14.41 -23.00 6.24
C ALA A 362 14.01 -22.64 4.80
N MET A 363 13.25 -21.56 4.60
CA MET A 363 12.91 -21.02 3.29
C MET A 363 14.17 -20.62 2.51
N HIS A 364 15.11 -19.92 3.12
CA HIS A 364 16.37 -19.55 2.47
C HIS A 364 17.21 -20.76 2.10
N LYS A 365 17.24 -21.77 2.95
CA LYS A 365 17.90 -23.04 2.62
C LYS A 365 17.21 -23.76 1.46
N ALA A 366 15.88 -23.80 1.46
CA ALA A 366 15.09 -24.43 0.41
C ALA A 366 15.22 -23.70 -0.94
N SER A 367 15.35 -22.36 -0.93
CA SER A 367 15.51 -21.56 -2.14
C SER A 367 16.79 -21.88 -2.93
N GLN A 368 17.77 -22.52 -2.29
CA GLN A 368 19.02 -22.97 -2.93
C GLN A 368 18.95 -24.43 -3.42
N SER A 369 17.87 -25.15 -3.13
CA SER A 369 17.72 -26.56 -3.47
C SER A 369 16.90 -26.73 -4.75
N ASP A 370 15.59 -26.66 -4.62
CA ASP A 370 14.66 -26.87 -5.72
C ASP A 370 13.34 -26.12 -5.49
N PRO A 371 12.57 -25.85 -6.55
CA PRO A 371 11.31 -25.09 -6.43
C PRO A 371 10.25 -25.77 -5.54
N GLN A 372 10.23 -27.10 -5.48
CA GLN A 372 9.24 -27.83 -4.66
C GLN A 372 9.54 -27.67 -3.16
N SER A 373 10.81 -27.75 -2.78
CA SER A 373 11.27 -27.50 -1.41
C SER A 373 10.94 -26.06 -0.96
N LEU A 374 11.18 -25.09 -1.83
CA LEU A 374 10.83 -23.69 -1.55
C LEU A 374 9.31 -23.51 -1.42
N HIS A 375 8.52 -24.10 -2.32
CA HIS A 375 7.07 -24.06 -2.25
C HIS A 375 6.54 -24.61 -0.91
N GLN A 376 7.11 -25.73 -0.44
CA GLN A 376 6.71 -26.33 0.84
C GLN A 376 7.13 -25.46 2.04
N ALA A 377 8.33 -24.88 1.99
CA ALA A 377 8.81 -23.97 3.05
C ALA A 377 7.90 -22.71 3.15
N LEU A 378 7.51 -22.14 2.02
CA LEU A 378 6.59 -21.01 1.98
C LEU A 378 5.19 -21.36 2.50
N LYS A 379 4.68 -22.56 2.20
CA LYS A 379 3.41 -23.04 2.80
C LYS A 379 3.48 -23.15 4.32
N ASN A 380 4.61 -23.60 4.84
CA ASN A 380 4.78 -23.67 6.29
C ASN A 380 4.77 -22.27 6.93
N ILE A 381 5.45 -21.30 6.29
CA ILE A 381 5.39 -19.90 6.75
C ILE A 381 3.94 -19.37 6.70
N ASP A 382 3.22 -19.57 5.58
CA ASP A 382 1.83 -19.08 5.46
C ASP A 382 0.93 -19.62 6.57
N HIS A 383 1.08 -20.90 6.94
CA HIS A 383 0.32 -21.51 8.02
C HIS A 383 0.62 -20.87 9.39
N LEU A 384 1.89 -20.56 9.69
CA LEU A 384 2.26 -19.83 10.90
C LEU A 384 1.71 -18.41 10.89
N LEU A 385 1.78 -17.72 9.74
CA LEU A 385 1.25 -16.37 9.58
C LEU A 385 -0.28 -16.31 9.66
N GLU A 386 -0.99 -17.35 9.24
CA GLU A 386 -2.44 -17.45 9.40
C GLU A 386 -2.85 -17.50 10.87
N SER A 387 -2.13 -18.26 11.71
CA SER A 387 -2.36 -18.27 13.15
C SER A 387 -2.07 -16.91 13.76
N LEU A 388 -0.90 -16.35 13.48
CA LEU A 388 -0.48 -15.02 13.94
C LEU A 388 -1.51 -13.93 13.57
N GLN A 389 -2.03 -13.95 12.34
CA GLN A 389 -3.02 -12.99 11.87
C GLN A 389 -4.32 -13.06 12.69
N ARG A 390 -4.81 -14.25 12.98
CA ARG A 390 -6.04 -14.45 13.77
C ARG A 390 -5.89 -13.87 15.19
N GLU A 391 -4.76 -14.11 15.81
CA GLU A 391 -4.49 -13.65 17.18
C GLU A 391 -4.31 -12.14 17.23
N LEU A 392 -3.48 -11.57 16.33
CA LEU A 392 -3.19 -10.14 16.31
C LEU A 392 -4.35 -9.28 15.80
N THR A 393 -5.32 -9.84 15.06
CA THR A 393 -6.54 -9.11 14.67
C THR A 393 -7.35 -8.64 15.87
N GLN A 394 -7.32 -9.39 16.96
CA GLN A 394 -8.04 -9.08 18.21
C GLN A 394 -7.13 -8.46 19.30
N HIS A 395 -5.83 -8.34 19.02
CA HIS A 395 -4.86 -7.85 20.00
C HIS A 395 -5.01 -6.34 20.23
N THR A 396 -4.96 -5.93 21.48
CA THR A 396 -4.96 -4.52 21.89
C THR A 396 -3.53 -4.10 22.24
N TYR A 397 -2.94 -3.28 21.39
CA TYR A 397 -1.56 -2.82 21.55
C TYR A 397 -1.42 -1.83 22.69
N THR A 398 -0.70 -2.19 23.73
CA THR A 398 -0.37 -1.36 24.90
C THR A 398 0.94 -0.60 24.69
N VAL A 399 1.24 0.36 25.59
CA VAL A 399 2.56 1.02 25.64
C VAL A 399 3.69 0.01 25.81
N ALA A 400 3.47 -1.06 26.62
CA ALA A 400 4.47 -2.11 26.82
C ALA A 400 4.76 -2.88 25.54
N ASP A 401 3.72 -3.31 24.83
CA ASP A 401 3.84 -4.00 23.54
C ASP A 401 4.58 -3.15 22.49
N CYS A 402 4.23 -1.86 22.40
CA CYS A 402 4.89 -0.92 21.51
C CYS A 402 6.39 -0.75 21.82
N ARG A 403 6.76 -0.71 23.09
CA ARG A 403 8.17 -0.63 23.51
C ARG A 403 8.93 -1.93 23.26
N GLU A 404 8.30 -3.07 23.44
CA GLU A 404 8.85 -4.39 23.12
C GLU A 404 9.12 -4.48 21.60
N LEU A 405 8.14 -4.16 20.75
CA LEU A 405 8.32 -4.11 19.30
C LEU A 405 9.48 -3.21 18.88
N LEU A 406 9.63 -2.02 19.48
CA LEU A 406 10.76 -1.14 19.19
C LEU A 406 12.10 -1.77 19.59
N SER A 407 12.16 -2.41 20.76
CA SER A 407 13.35 -3.13 21.24
C SER A 407 13.76 -4.24 20.27
N ASP A 408 12.79 -4.99 19.78
CA ASP A 408 13.04 -6.10 18.85
C ASP A 408 13.47 -5.61 17.48
N ILE A 409 12.86 -4.53 16.95
CA ILE A 409 13.29 -3.90 15.72
C ILE A 409 14.76 -3.44 15.83
N ILE A 410 15.14 -2.80 16.94
CA ILE A 410 16.53 -2.40 17.19
C ILE A 410 17.46 -3.61 17.27
N SER A 411 17.04 -4.67 17.97
CA SER A 411 17.80 -5.91 18.12
C SER A 411 18.05 -6.60 16.77
N ARG A 412 17.00 -6.71 15.94
CA ARG A 412 17.10 -7.29 14.57
C ARG A 412 17.97 -6.45 13.64
N SER A 413 17.97 -5.13 13.79
CA SER A 413 18.88 -4.26 13.05
C SER A 413 20.35 -4.58 13.34
N ARG A 414 20.69 -4.87 14.62
CA ARG A 414 22.04 -5.28 15.02
C ARG A 414 22.46 -6.64 14.43
N GLN A 415 21.49 -7.47 14.06
CA GLN A 415 21.68 -8.78 13.42
C GLN A 415 21.68 -8.70 11.89
N ASN A 416 21.67 -7.50 11.33
CA ASN A 416 21.62 -7.18 9.90
C ASN A 416 20.36 -7.67 9.17
N ASP A 417 19.26 -7.95 9.86
CA ASP A 417 18.03 -8.42 9.21
C ASP A 417 17.38 -7.33 8.36
N PHE A 418 17.69 -6.04 8.60
CA PHE A 418 17.31 -4.89 7.76
C PHE A 418 18.44 -4.42 6.83
N TYR A 419 19.23 -5.34 6.31
CA TYR A 419 20.35 -5.02 5.43
C TYR A 419 19.89 -4.47 4.07
N SER A 420 18.79 -4.98 3.50
CA SER A 420 18.24 -4.48 2.24
C SER A 420 17.49 -3.16 2.44
N TYR A 421 17.52 -2.30 1.41
CA TYR A 421 16.74 -1.06 1.42
C TYR A 421 15.25 -1.32 1.68
N ALA A 422 14.68 -2.35 1.04
CA ALA A 422 13.27 -2.69 1.21
C ALA A 422 12.93 -3.07 2.66
N ALA A 423 13.77 -3.85 3.33
CA ALA A 423 13.56 -4.21 4.73
C ALA A 423 13.76 -3.01 5.67
N ALA A 424 14.74 -2.15 5.41
CA ALA A 424 14.97 -0.93 6.17
C ALA A 424 13.80 0.06 6.04
N GLU A 425 13.25 0.22 4.85
CA GLU A 425 12.07 1.04 4.58
C GLU A 425 10.83 0.53 5.37
N GLN A 426 10.60 -0.78 5.39
CA GLN A 426 9.55 -1.39 6.21
C GLN A 426 9.77 -1.13 7.71
N ALA A 427 11.02 -1.18 8.18
CA ALA A 427 11.33 -0.88 9.57
C ALA A 427 11.04 0.59 9.94
N VAL A 428 11.31 1.56 9.06
CA VAL A 428 10.96 2.97 9.30
C VAL A 428 9.46 3.14 9.42
N MET A 429 8.68 2.55 8.50
CA MET A 429 7.21 2.64 8.54
C MET A 429 6.62 1.93 9.77
N ALA A 430 7.21 0.81 10.21
CA ALA A 430 6.85 0.15 11.45
C ALA A 430 7.05 1.06 12.68
N VAL A 431 8.22 1.70 12.77
CA VAL A 431 8.52 2.65 13.86
C VAL A 431 7.56 3.84 13.86
N GLU A 432 7.16 4.35 12.68
CA GLU A 432 6.14 5.41 12.59
C GLU A 432 4.78 4.97 13.12
N ALA A 433 4.30 3.78 12.75
CA ALA A 433 3.02 3.25 13.23
C ALA A 433 3.03 3.00 14.74
N ILE A 434 4.12 2.40 15.26
CA ILE A 434 4.32 2.18 16.70
C ILE A 434 4.36 3.52 17.44
N ARG A 435 5.13 4.49 16.95
CA ARG A 435 5.21 5.84 17.50
C ARG A 435 3.85 6.54 17.52
N ALA A 436 3.07 6.42 16.47
CA ALA A 436 1.73 7.00 16.40
C ALA A 436 0.81 6.40 17.46
N THR A 437 0.88 5.09 17.68
CA THR A 437 0.14 4.38 18.74
C THR A 437 0.58 4.84 20.14
N LEU A 438 1.89 4.91 20.40
CA LEU A 438 2.45 5.41 21.65
C LEU A 438 1.94 6.83 21.95
N LYS A 439 1.98 7.71 20.95
CA LYS A 439 1.52 9.10 21.08
C LYS A 439 0.01 9.19 21.40
N GLN A 440 -0.82 8.33 20.82
CA GLN A 440 -2.24 8.24 21.16
C GLN A 440 -2.46 7.83 22.63
N GLN A 441 -1.53 7.05 23.22
CA GLN A 441 -1.55 6.62 24.60
C GLN A 441 -0.79 7.55 25.56
N GLY A 442 -0.33 8.72 25.08
CA GLY A 442 0.35 9.74 25.89
C GLY A 442 1.86 9.51 26.05
N ASP A 443 2.45 8.56 25.33
CA ASP A 443 3.89 8.31 25.33
C ASP A 443 4.57 9.01 24.13
N SER A 444 5.56 9.84 24.41
CA SER A 444 6.36 10.58 23.41
C SER A 444 7.84 10.19 23.43
N SER A 445 8.17 8.98 23.87
CA SER A 445 9.56 8.50 23.98
C SER A 445 10.27 8.43 22.63
N VAL A 446 9.57 8.13 21.52
CA VAL A 446 10.13 8.20 20.17
C VAL A 446 10.01 9.64 19.65
N THR A 447 11.13 10.35 19.61
CA THR A 447 11.18 11.78 19.27
C THR A 447 11.18 12.04 17.74
N ASP A 448 10.83 13.28 17.34
CA ASP A 448 10.97 13.69 15.94
C ASP A 448 12.42 13.63 15.46
N HIS A 449 13.39 13.93 16.34
CA HIS A 449 14.81 13.88 16.00
C HIS A 449 15.29 12.47 15.62
N SER A 450 14.91 11.45 16.41
CA SER A 450 15.24 10.04 16.08
C SER A 450 14.57 9.60 14.77
N MET A 451 13.34 10.02 14.53
CA MET A 451 12.65 9.72 13.26
C MET A 451 13.29 10.42 12.05
N ASP A 452 13.76 11.65 12.20
CA ASP A 452 14.44 12.37 11.12
C ASP A 452 15.76 11.69 10.73
N ALA A 453 16.50 11.13 11.70
CA ALA A 453 17.69 10.32 11.42
C ALA A 453 17.35 9.06 10.60
N LEU A 454 16.28 8.35 10.97
CA LEU A 454 15.83 7.16 10.24
C LEU A 454 15.35 7.50 8.82
N ARG A 455 14.51 8.52 8.66
CA ARG A 455 14.02 8.98 7.37
C ARG A 455 15.17 9.40 6.46
N LYS A 456 16.17 10.10 7.01
CA LYS A 456 17.37 10.50 6.26
C LYS A 456 18.16 9.28 5.78
N ALA A 457 18.30 8.25 6.62
CA ALA A 457 19.02 7.03 6.27
C ALA A 457 18.35 6.20 5.16
N THR A 458 17.02 6.39 4.93
CA THR A 458 16.23 5.69 3.91
C THR A 458 15.63 6.63 2.85
N GLN A 459 16.07 7.88 2.77
CA GLN A 459 15.50 8.87 1.86
C GLN A 459 15.72 8.54 0.38
N ASN A 460 16.85 7.93 0.06
CA ASN A 460 17.25 7.64 -1.32
C ASN A 460 17.77 6.20 -1.42
N PRO A 461 17.11 5.32 -2.18
CA PRO A 461 17.56 3.95 -2.35
C PRO A 461 18.96 3.86 -2.98
N ASP A 462 19.31 4.79 -3.89
CA ASP A 462 20.62 4.79 -4.57
C ASP A 462 21.77 5.22 -3.62
N ALA A 463 21.45 5.86 -2.52
CA ALA A 463 22.41 6.30 -1.49
C ALA A 463 22.23 5.54 -0.15
N PHE A 464 21.42 4.51 -0.14
CA PHE A 464 21.18 3.73 1.08
C PHE A 464 22.44 2.98 1.51
N HIS A 465 22.75 3.05 2.80
CA HIS A 465 23.86 2.32 3.39
C HIS A 465 23.41 1.61 4.68
N PRO A 466 23.48 0.27 4.74
CA PRO A 466 22.98 -0.49 5.90
C PRO A 466 23.56 -0.07 7.24
N SER A 467 24.86 0.31 7.28
CA SER A 467 25.51 0.74 8.52
C SER A 467 24.99 2.10 9.01
N LEU A 468 24.64 3.01 8.11
CA LEU A 468 24.04 4.31 8.47
C LEU A 468 22.63 4.10 9.03
N PHE A 469 21.85 3.22 8.39
CA PHE A 469 20.54 2.83 8.90
C PHE A 469 20.64 2.19 10.28
N ARG A 470 21.55 1.22 10.48
CA ARG A 470 21.79 0.56 11.77
C ARG A 470 22.20 1.54 12.87
N SER A 471 23.00 2.54 12.53
CA SER A 471 23.36 3.61 13.45
C SER A 471 22.14 4.47 13.82
N ALA A 472 21.34 4.87 12.82
CA ALA A 472 20.16 5.70 13.03
C ALA A 472 19.10 4.99 13.88
N ILE A 473 18.78 3.71 13.59
CA ILE A 473 17.78 2.97 14.35
C ILE A 473 18.23 2.71 15.80
N GLY A 474 19.55 2.60 16.02
CA GLY A 474 20.12 2.46 17.36
C GLY A 474 19.87 3.67 18.26
N THR A 475 19.59 4.84 17.70
CA THR A 475 19.26 6.06 18.49
C THR A 475 17.87 6.02 19.12
N LEU A 476 16.97 5.16 18.64
CA LEU A 476 15.64 4.99 19.23
C LEU A 476 15.67 4.42 20.65
N GLY A 477 16.69 3.67 21.02
CA GLY A 477 16.86 3.05 22.33
C GLY A 477 17.71 3.89 23.31
N SER A 478 18.12 5.08 22.92
CA SER A 478 18.87 5.98 23.79
C SER A 478 17.92 6.93 24.50
N PRO A 479 18.03 7.10 25.84
CA PRO A 479 17.16 8.00 26.60
C PRO A 479 17.39 9.48 26.22
#